data_56c390816f186c422c1f0ebda629acfd
#
_entry.id   56c390816f186c422c1f0ebda629acfd
#
_cell.length_a   1.000
_cell.length_b   1.000
_cell.length_c   1.000
_cell.angle_alpha   90.00
_cell.angle_beta   90.00
_cell.angle_gamma   90.00
#
_symmetry.space_group_name_H-M   'P 1'
#
loop_
_entity.id
_entity.type
_entity.pdbx_description
1 polymer ?
#
loop_
_entity_poly.entity_id
_entity_poly.type
_entity_poly.pdbx_seq_one_letter_code
_entity_poly.pdbx_strand_id
1 'polypeptide(L)'
;MEILVCIKQVADDSVEIFMNESTGKPALEGVEKVVNAFDTYALEMAARLKEAKEDTTISVLSLGGEDVTNSLKNCLAVGADEAFCVKDGNYQEKDAVIVAQALTKAIQEIEAKRGKKFDIIFCGKETTDFATGQVGIMLADELNYGVVTNLVDIDTETGKVIAKKETETGYEKVELASPCVVTVNKPNYEPRYPTIKSKMAARKKEITEISVEIANESPVKEVQLFSPPKRQAGVKIKAGTAEEIVAQAIQKMLEAKVF
;
A
#
# COMPACT_ATOMS: atom_id res chain seq x y z
N MET A 1 13.45 1.97 18.46
CA MET A 1 12.78 1.00 17.56
C MET A 1 13.02 1.42 16.11
N GLU A 2 13.31 0.47 15.22
CA GLU A 2 13.58 0.72 13.81
C GLU A 2 12.37 0.26 12.97
N ILE A 3 11.70 1.18 12.31
CA ILE A 3 10.52 0.91 11.47
C ILE A 3 10.87 1.14 10.01
N LEU A 4 10.46 0.22 9.14
CA LEU A 4 10.47 0.42 7.70
C LEU A 4 9.03 0.49 7.19
N VAL A 5 8.74 1.41 6.28
CA VAL A 5 7.49 1.45 5.53
C VAL A 5 7.81 1.30 4.04
N CYS A 6 7.37 0.20 3.45
CA CYS A 6 7.44 0.00 2.00
C CYS A 6 6.28 0.78 1.36
N ILE A 7 6.58 1.64 0.40
CA ILE A 7 5.58 2.45 -0.29
C ILE A 7 5.66 2.21 -1.81
N LYS A 8 4.54 2.37 -2.49
CA LYS A 8 4.48 2.37 -3.96
C LYS A 8 3.97 3.71 -4.46
N GLN A 9 4.60 4.21 -5.51
CA GLN A 9 4.06 5.31 -6.29
C GLN A 9 3.07 4.74 -7.32
N VAL A 10 1.84 5.28 -7.32
CA VAL A 10 0.73 4.88 -8.19
C VAL A 10 0.16 6.09 -8.92
N ALA A 11 -0.61 5.88 -9.98
CA ALA A 11 -1.42 6.93 -10.56
C ALA A 11 -2.51 7.37 -9.57
N ASP A 12 -2.83 8.67 -9.55
CA ASP A 12 -3.92 9.20 -8.73
C ASP A 12 -5.26 8.57 -9.16
N ASP A 13 -5.91 7.84 -8.26
CA ASP A 13 -7.18 7.15 -8.47
C ASP A 13 -8.41 8.05 -8.31
N SER A 14 -8.21 9.33 -7.97
CA SER A 14 -9.28 10.34 -7.95
C SER A 14 -9.73 10.77 -9.37
N VAL A 15 -8.93 10.44 -10.40
CA VAL A 15 -9.22 10.74 -11.80
C VAL A 15 -9.65 9.47 -12.54
N GLU A 16 -10.57 9.61 -13.51
CA GLU A 16 -10.97 8.50 -14.37
C GLU A 16 -9.86 8.15 -15.35
N ILE A 17 -9.37 6.92 -15.32
CA ILE A 17 -8.33 6.42 -16.21
C ILE A 17 -8.98 5.62 -17.34
N PHE A 18 -8.69 6.01 -18.58
CA PHE A 18 -9.21 5.36 -19.78
C PHE A 18 -8.18 4.38 -20.35
N MET A 19 -8.66 3.38 -21.08
CA MET A 19 -7.79 2.50 -21.86
C MET A 19 -7.36 3.20 -23.16
N ASN A 20 -6.06 3.15 -23.43
CA ASN A 20 -5.54 3.59 -24.73
C ASN A 20 -5.80 2.46 -25.75
N GLU A 21 -6.67 2.72 -26.72
CA GLU A 21 -7.10 1.72 -27.73
C GLU A 21 -5.95 1.21 -28.60
N SER A 22 -4.92 2.04 -28.82
CA SER A 22 -3.78 1.66 -29.67
C SER A 22 -2.78 0.76 -28.97
N THR A 23 -2.63 0.89 -27.65
CA THR A 23 -1.65 0.12 -26.85
C THR A 23 -2.28 -0.98 -26.03
N GLY A 24 -3.61 -0.95 -25.82
CA GLY A 24 -4.31 -1.85 -24.89
C GLY A 24 -3.90 -1.67 -23.42
N LYS A 25 -3.28 -0.55 -23.06
CA LYS A 25 -2.82 -0.21 -21.71
C LYS A 25 -3.57 1.01 -21.17
N PRO A 26 -3.61 1.22 -19.83
CA PRO A 26 -4.17 2.46 -19.26
C PRO A 26 -3.44 3.71 -19.78
N ALA A 27 -4.19 4.76 -20.09
CA ALA A 27 -3.67 6.05 -20.51
C ALA A 27 -3.26 6.86 -19.28
N LEU A 28 -2.02 6.73 -18.85
CA LEU A 28 -1.49 7.40 -17.65
C LEU A 28 -0.74 8.70 -17.94
N GLU A 29 -0.70 9.12 -19.21
CA GLU A 29 -0.02 10.35 -19.61
C GLU A 29 -0.71 11.58 -19.02
N GLY A 30 0.05 12.39 -18.26
CA GLY A 30 -0.47 13.58 -17.57
C GLY A 30 -1.24 13.28 -16.27
N VAL A 31 -1.41 12.01 -15.87
CA VAL A 31 -1.97 11.67 -14.57
C VAL A 31 -0.93 11.89 -13.48
N GLU A 32 -1.32 12.61 -12.42
CA GLU A 32 -0.44 12.81 -11.27
C GLU A 32 -0.10 11.47 -10.62
N LYS A 33 1.14 11.34 -10.15
CA LYS A 33 1.57 10.16 -9.39
C LYS A 33 1.63 10.50 -7.91
N VAL A 34 1.02 9.65 -7.12
CA VAL A 34 0.86 9.81 -5.66
C VAL A 34 1.40 8.58 -4.92
N VAL A 35 1.57 8.69 -3.61
CA VAL A 35 1.80 7.52 -2.75
C VAL A 35 0.50 6.73 -2.66
N ASN A 36 0.57 5.42 -2.83
CA ASN A 36 -0.57 4.53 -2.68
C ASN A 36 -1.34 4.79 -1.37
N ALA A 37 -2.67 4.82 -1.43
CA ALA A 37 -3.52 5.18 -0.30
C ALA A 37 -3.28 4.30 0.93
N PHE A 38 -3.16 2.97 0.77
CA PHE A 38 -2.89 2.07 1.89
C PHE A 38 -1.49 2.26 2.49
N ASP A 39 -0.50 2.68 1.69
CA ASP A 39 0.84 2.99 2.19
C ASP A 39 0.86 4.30 2.97
N THR A 40 -0.03 5.26 2.65
CA THR A 40 -0.19 6.48 3.46
C THR A 40 -0.75 6.16 4.85
N TYR A 41 -1.68 5.20 4.96
CA TYR A 41 -2.16 4.70 6.26
C TYR A 41 -1.07 3.96 7.02
N ALA A 42 -0.25 3.16 6.33
CA ALA A 42 0.88 2.47 6.92
C ALA A 42 1.90 3.46 7.52
N LEU A 43 2.24 4.52 6.78
CA LEU A 43 3.14 5.56 7.25
C LEU A 43 2.55 6.38 8.42
N GLU A 44 1.26 6.70 8.38
CA GLU A 44 0.57 7.38 9.48
C GLU A 44 0.57 6.51 10.75
N MET A 45 0.31 5.21 10.62
CA MET A 45 0.35 4.27 11.74
C MET A 45 1.75 4.20 12.35
N ALA A 46 2.78 4.11 11.54
CA ALA A 46 4.18 4.16 11.98
C ALA A 46 4.52 5.50 12.67
N ALA A 47 4.03 6.63 12.14
CA ALA A 47 4.26 7.95 12.73
C ALA A 47 3.59 8.09 14.11
N ARG A 48 2.38 7.59 14.28
CA ARG A 48 1.68 7.54 15.58
C ARG A 48 2.41 6.66 16.58
N LEU A 49 2.90 5.51 16.13
CA LEU A 49 3.69 4.63 16.97
C LEU A 49 4.99 5.30 17.43
N LYS A 50 5.66 6.04 16.54
CA LYS A 50 6.84 6.87 16.89
C LYS A 50 6.51 7.95 17.90
N GLU A 51 5.36 8.61 17.80
CA GLU A 51 4.93 9.63 18.76
C GLU A 51 4.64 9.04 20.16
N ALA A 52 4.21 7.77 20.20
CA ALA A 52 3.94 7.07 21.46
C ALA A 52 5.18 6.40 22.07
N LYS A 53 6.23 6.16 21.29
CA LYS A 53 7.44 5.43 21.70
C LYS A 53 8.68 6.24 21.35
N GLU A 54 9.36 6.76 22.38
CA GLU A 54 10.64 7.46 22.22
C GLU A 54 11.68 6.57 21.50
N ASP A 55 12.69 7.19 20.91
CA ASP A 55 13.78 6.52 20.19
C ASP A 55 13.33 5.63 19.02
N THR A 56 12.27 6.04 18.31
CA THR A 56 11.78 5.35 17.11
C THR A 56 12.23 6.09 15.85
N THR A 57 12.84 5.35 14.92
CA THR A 57 13.23 5.84 13.59
C THR A 57 12.33 5.22 12.53
N ILE A 58 11.82 6.03 11.61
CA ILE A 58 11.00 5.58 10.47
C ILE A 58 11.80 5.78 9.19
N SER A 59 12.07 4.68 8.51
CA SER A 59 12.61 4.65 7.15
C SER A 59 11.49 4.34 6.15
N VAL A 60 11.56 4.92 4.95
CA VAL A 60 10.69 4.54 3.84
C VAL A 60 11.51 3.96 2.70
N LEU A 61 10.97 2.92 2.04
CA LEU A 61 11.59 2.25 0.89
C LEU A 61 10.59 2.15 -0.25
N SER A 62 11.02 2.47 -1.47
CA SER A 62 10.24 2.26 -2.68
C SER A 62 11.08 1.68 -3.80
N LEU A 63 10.47 0.78 -4.58
CA LEU A 63 10.95 0.40 -5.90
C LEU A 63 10.15 1.20 -6.93
N GLY A 64 10.84 1.90 -7.83
CA GLY A 64 10.15 2.75 -8.81
C GLY A 64 11.07 3.36 -9.85
N GLY A 65 10.50 4.19 -10.72
CA GLY A 65 11.24 4.96 -11.73
C GLY A 65 11.94 6.19 -11.14
N GLU A 66 12.48 7.03 -12.01
CA GLU A 66 13.23 8.24 -11.61
C GLU A 66 12.39 9.22 -10.77
N ASP A 67 11.10 9.29 -11.03
CA ASP A 67 10.15 10.20 -10.38
C ASP A 67 9.65 9.72 -9.01
N VAL A 68 9.98 8.49 -8.58
CA VAL A 68 9.63 7.94 -7.25
C VAL A 68 10.15 8.82 -6.11
N THR A 69 11.21 9.57 -6.38
CA THR A 69 11.79 10.53 -5.43
C THR A 69 10.77 11.57 -4.93
N ASN A 70 9.79 11.96 -5.75
CA ASN A 70 8.74 12.90 -5.35
C ASN A 70 7.85 12.30 -4.24
N SER A 71 7.45 11.05 -4.40
CA SER A 71 6.65 10.31 -3.41
C SER A 71 7.44 10.11 -2.11
N LEU A 72 8.73 9.77 -2.19
CA LEU A 72 9.60 9.63 -1.02
C LEU A 72 9.79 10.96 -0.28
N LYS A 73 9.91 12.10 -1.00
CA LYS A 73 9.94 13.43 -0.37
C LYS A 73 8.64 13.76 0.36
N ASN A 74 7.49 13.34 -0.18
CA ASN A 74 6.22 13.48 0.51
C ASN A 74 6.19 12.65 1.80
N CYS A 75 6.67 11.41 1.79
CA CYS A 75 6.79 10.57 2.99
C CYS A 75 7.70 11.21 4.05
N LEU A 76 8.85 11.77 3.64
CA LEU A 76 9.75 12.53 4.53
C LEU A 76 9.08 13.78 5.12
N ALA A 77 8.12 14.37 4.42
CA ALA A 77 7.39 15.56 4.91
C ALA A 77 6.28 15.21 5.92
N VAL A 78 5.83 13.96 5.98
CA VAL A 78 4.73 13.53 6.87
C VAL A 78 5.17 12.62 8.02
N GLY A 79 6.47 12.37 8.21
CA GLY A 79 6.93 11.67 9.42
C GLY A 79 8.11 10.74 9.26
N ALA A 80 8.50 10.38 8.02
CA ALA A 80 9.69 9.56 7.81
C ALA A 80 10.99 10.36 8.11
N ASP A 81 11.97 9.66 8.67
CA ASP A 81 13.29 10.21 8.98
C ASP A 81 14.25 10.02 7.82
N GLU A 82 14.23 8.85 7.19
CA GLU A 82 15.12 8.43 6.12
C GLU A 82 14.31 7.91 4.93
N ALA A 83 14.88 7.97 3.74
CA ALA A 83 14.25 7.46 2.54
C ALA A 83 15.26 6.71 1.66
N PHE A 84 14.84 5.55 1.18
CA PHE A 84 15.60 4.68 0.31
C PHE A 84 14.81 4.42 -0.97
N CYS A 85 15.51 4.29 -2.10
CA CYS A 85 14.88 3.90 -3.35
C CYS A 85 15.70 2.81 -4.06
N VAL A 86 15.00 1.88 -4.67
CA VAL A 86 15.51 0.97 -5.68
C VAL A 86 15.00 1.46 -7.01
N LYS A 87 15.89 1.87 -7.93
CA LYS A 87 15.49 2.37 -9.24
C LYS A 87 15.40 1.24 -10.25
N ASP A 88 14.28 1.15 -10.93
CA ASP A 88 14.05 0.27 -12.07
C ASP A 88 13.14 0.97 -13.08
N GLY A 89 13.64 1.23 -14.29
CA GLY A 89 12.85 1.85 -15.37
C GLY A 89 11.65 1.00 -15.80
N ASN A 90 11.70 -0.31 -15.56
CA ASN A 90 10.65 -1.27 -15.94
C ASN A 90 9.84 -1.76 -14.74
N TYR A 91 9.83 -1.02 -13.63
CA TYR A 91 9.17 -1.44 -12.38
C TYR A 91 7.67 -1.77 -12.55
N GLN A 92 7.00 -1.15 -13.50
CA GLN A 92 5.57 -1.38 -13.78
C GLN A 92 5.28 -2.75 -14.40
N GLU A 93 6.31 -3.39 -14.98
CA GLU A 93 6.19 -4.72 -15.59
C GLU A 93 6.55 -5.85 -14.62
N LYS A 94 6.93 -5.50 -13.38
CA LYS A 94 7.31 -6.46 -12.35
C LYS A 94 6.07 -6.95 -11.59
N ASP A 95 5.96 -8.25 -11.45
CA ASP A 95 4.94 -8.85 -10.59
C ASP A 95 5.29 -8.78 -9.10
N ALA A 96 4.38 -9.26 -8.27
CA ALA A 96 4.54 -9.22 -6.82
C ALA A 96 5.74 -10.03 -6.31
N VAL A 97 6.10 -11.15 -6.99
CA VAL A 97 7.23 -11.99 -6.60
C VAL A 97 8.54 -11.23 -6.79
N ILE A 98 8.74 -10.66 -8.00
CA ILE A 98 9.96 -9.90 -8.30
C ILE A 98 10.08 -8.67 -7.40
N VAL A 99 8.98 -7.97 -7.17
CA VAL A 99 8.95 -6.80 -6.27
C VAL A 99 9.34 -7.20 -4.85
N ALA A 100 8.76 -8.28 -4.31
CA ALA A 100 9.09 -8.78 -2.96
C ALA A 100 10.56 -9.16 -2.86
N GLN A 101 11.11 -9.87 -3.84
CA GLN A 101 12.52 -10.26 -3.88
C GLN A 101 13.46 -9.04 -3.95
N ALA A 102 13.12 -8.04 -4.77
CA ALA A 102 13.91 -6.81 -4.87
C ALA A 102 13.88 -6.01 -3.55
N LEU A 103 12.71 -5.90 -2.91
CA LEU A 103 12.58 -5.26 -1.60
C LEU A 103 13.35 -6.03 -0.52
N THR A 104 13.28 -7.36 -0.51
CA THR A 104 14.05 -8.20 0.42
C THR A 104 15.55 -7.94 0.32
N LYS A 105 16.10 -7.96 -0.90
CA LYS A 105 17.53 -7.65 -1.13
C LYS A 105 17.89 -6.23 -0.67
N ALA A 106 17.02 -5.26 -0.97
CA ALA A 106 17.23 -3.88 -0.55
C ALA A 106 17.20 -3.72 0.97
N ILE A 107 16.26 -4.37 1.66
CA ILE A 107 16.18 -4.37 3.12
C ILE A 107 17.44 -4.96 3.74
N GLN A 108 17.89 -6.11 3.26
CA GLN A 108 19.10 -6.75 3.73
C GLN A 108 20.35 -5.86 3.54
N GLU A 109 20.45 -5.18 2.40
CA GLU A 109 21.55 -4.23 2.11
C GLU A 109 21.49 -3.01 3.04
N ILE A 110 20.30 -2.46 3.29
CA ILE A 110 20.11 -1.34 4.22
C ILE A 110 20.48 -1.75 5.65
N GLU A 111 19.99 -2.90 6.10
CA GLU A 111 20.29 -3.44 7.44
C GLU A 111 21.79 -3.68 7.63
N ALA A 112 22.45 -4.27 6.62
CA ALA A 112 23.89 -4.51 6.63
C ALA A 112 24.70 -3.20 6.74
N LYS A 113 24.34 -2.17 5.96
CA LYS A 113 24.98 -0.85 6.01
C LYS A 113 24.77 -0.13 7.33
N ARG A 114 23.58 -0.27 7.93
CA ARG A 114 23.24 0.36 9.21
C ARG A 114 23.73 -0.41 10.43
N GLY A 115 24.05 -1.70 10.28
CA GLY A 115 24.37 -2.61 11.38
C GLY A 115 23.19 -2.87 12.33
N LYS A 116 21.96 -2.61 11.88
CA LYS A 116 20.72 -2.75 12.65
C LYS A 116 19.61 -3.34 11.76
N LYS A 117 18.81 -4.24 12.34
CA LYS A 117 17.59 -4.76 11.70
C LYS A 117 16.42 -3.83 11.93
N PHE A 118 15.43 -3.92 11.03
CA PHE A 118 14.14 -3.32 11.26
C PHE A 118 13.31 -4.21 12.21
N ASP A 119 12.69 -3.58 13.19
CA ASP A 119 11.82 -4.27 14.15
C ASP A 119 10.44 -4.58 13.54
N ILE A 120 9.92 -3.65 12.72
CA ILE A 120 8.62 -3.78 12.07
C ILE A 120 8.73 -3.25 10.64
N ILE A 121 8.25 -4.04 9.69
CA ILE A 121 8.11 -3.64 8.29
C ILE A 121 6.63 -3.47 7.98
N PHE A 122 6.24 -2.27 7.62
CA PHE A 122 4.89 -1.93 7.20
C PHE A 122 4.77 -1.94 5.69
N CYS A 123 3.68 -2.52 5.19
CA CYS A 123 3.22 -2.40 3.81
C CYS A 123 1.76 -1.96 3.82
N GLY A 124 1.27 -1.33 2.76
CA GLY A 124 -0.16 -1.23 2.53
C GLY A 124 -0.79 -2.61 2.32
N LYS A 125 -2.07 -2.77 2.63
CA LYS A 125 -2.81 -4.00 2.35
C LYS A 125 -2.69 -4.42 0.88
N GLU A 126 -2.81 -3.46 0.00
CA GLU A 126 -2.76 -3.61 -1.46
C GLU A 126 -2.42 -2.27 -2.10
N THR A 127 -2.28 -2.24 -3.42
CA THR A 127 -2.09 -1.00 -4.18
C THR A 127 -3.33 -0.71 -5.03
N THR A 128 -3.67 0.58 -5.18
CA THR A 128 -4.89 0.99 -5.90
C THR A 128 -4.84 0.68 -7.38
N ASP A 129 -3.64 0.48 -7.94
CA ASP A 129 -3.44 0.16 -9.37
C ASP A 129 -3.59 -1.35 -9.70
N PHE A 130 -3.15 -2.26 -8.82
CA PHE A 130 -3.19 -3.71 -9.07
C PHE A 130 -4.09 -4.49 -8.11
N ALA A 131 -4.29 -4.01 -6.89
CA ALA A 131 -5.15 -4.62 -5.87
C ALA A 131 -4.88 -6.12 -5.58
N THR A 132 -3.63 -6.58 -5.72
CA THR A 132 -3.28 -7.99 -5.54
C THR A 132 -3.08 -8.38 -4.08
N GLY A 133 -2.67 -7.45 -3.22
CA GLY A 133 -2.43 -7.68 -1.80
C GLY A 133 -1.34 -8.71 -1.47
N GLN A 134 -0.39 -8.93 -2.37
CA GLN A 134 0.58 -10.04 -2.27
C GLN A 134 1.95 -9.64 -1.74
N VAL A 135 2.45 -8.44 -2.10
CA VAL A 135 3.86 -8.06 -1.86
C VAL A 135 4.24 -8.15 -0.39
N GLY A 136 3.44 -7.62 0.53
CA GLY A 136 3.77 -7.64 1.96
C GLY A 136 3.85 -9.06 2.54
N ILE A 137 3.00 -9.97 2.06
CA ILE A 137 2.99 -11.38 2.49
C ILE A 137 4.22 -12.11 1.94
N MET A 138 4.53 -11.93 0.66
CA MET A 138 5.70 -12.52 0.02
C MET A 138 7.01 -11.98 0.62
N LEU A 139 7.04 -10.68 0.95
CA LEU A 139 8.18 -10.07 1.64
C LEU A 139 8.42 -10.71 3.01
N ALA A 140 7.35 -11.01 3.77
CA ALA A 140 7.47 -11.69 5.05
C ALA A 140 8.04 -13.12 4.90
N ASP A 141 7.60 -13.85 3.88
CA ASP A 141 8.09 -15.18 3.57
C ASP A 141 9.58 -15.15 3.19
N GLU A 142 9.98 -14.28 2.26
CA GLU A 142 11.37 -14.10 1.81
C GLU A 142 12.32 -13.70 2.97
N LEU A 143 11.83 -12.92 3.94
CA LEU A 143 12.57 -12.54 5.15
C LEU A 143 12.50 -13.59 6.27
N ASN A 144 11.65 -14.59 6.14
CA ASN A 144 11.30 -15.56 7.19
C ASN A 144 10.81 -14.88 8.48
N TYR A 145 9.91 -13.90 8.34
CA TYR A 145 9.30 -13.13 9.43
C TYR A 145 7.82 -13.49 9.61
N GLY A 146 7.33 -13.35 10.83
CA GLY A 146 5.88 -13.41 11.08
C GLY A 146 5.15 -12.28 10.36
N VAL A 147 3.90 -12.54 9.91
CA VAL A 147 3.07 -11.53 9.21
C VAL A 147 1.67 -11.45 9.80
N VAL A 148 1.15 -10.22 9.94
CA VAL A 148 -0.28 -9.95 10.17
C VAL A 148 -0.81 -9.07 9.06
N THR A 149 -1.93 -9.48 8.49
CA THR A 149 -2.59 -8.77 7.39
C THR A 149 -3.83 -8.03 7.87
N ASN A 150 -4.29 -7.03 7.08
CA ASN A 150 -5.48 -6.23 7.36
C ASN A 150 -5.45 -5.49 8.70
N LEU A 151 -4.27 -4.98 9.05
CA LEU A 151 -4.04 -4.24 10.29
C LEU A 151 -4.79 -2.92 10.30
N VAL A 152 -5.47 -2.63 11.41
CA VAL A 152 -6.18 -1.35 11.61
C VAL A 152 -5.68 -0.59 12.83
N ASP A 153 -4.91 -1.24 13.71
CA ASP A 153 -4.30 -0.64 14.89
C ASP A 153 -3.11 -1.47 15.37
N ILE A 154 -2.13 -0.83 16.03
CA ILE A 154 -0.90 -1.47 16.49
C ILE A 154 -0.41 -0.84 17.80
N ASP A 155 0.12 -1.67 18.68
CA ASP A 155 0.94 -1.27 19.83
C ASP A 155 2.18 -2.17 19.92
N THR A 156 3.15 -1.77 20.71
CA THR A 156 4.38 -2.54 20.92
C THR A 156 4.72 -2.63 22.40
N GLU A 157 5.15 -3.81 22.79
CA GLU A 157 5.80 -4.09 24.06
C GLU A 157 7.24 -4.57 23.80
N THR A 158 8.02 -4.79 24.85
CA THR A 158 9.41 -5.22 24.68
C THR A 158 9.51 -6.53 23.88
N GLY A 159 10.04 -6.44 22.66
CA GLY A 159 10.23 -7.58 21.76
C GLY A 159 8.96 -8.15 21.12
N LYS A 160 7.81 -7.48 21.30
CA LYS A 160 6.51 -7.94 20.82
C LYS A 160 5.74 -6.82 20.14
N VAL A 161 4.98 -7.20 19.13
CA VAL A 161 4.03 -6.37 18.41
C VAL A 161 2.62 -6.87 18.68
N ILE A 162 1.74 -5.99 19.12
CA ILE A 162 0.32 -6.27 19.37
C ILE A 162 -0.47 -5.65 18.23
N ALA A 163 -0.91 -6.47 17.31
CA ALA A 163 -1.62 -6.08 16.09
C ALA A 163 -3.13 -6.29 16.25
N LYS A 164 -3.93 -5.28 15.91
CA LYS A 164 -5.37 -5.41 15.77
C LYS A 164 -5.69 -5.50 14.27
N LYS A 165 -6.13 -6.68 13.83
CA LYS A 165 -6.51 -6.93 12.45
C LYS A 165 -8.03 -6.93 12.28
N GLU A 166 -8.49 -6.49 11.12
CA GLU A 166 -9.90 -6.59 10.72
C GLU A 166 -10.18 -7.95 10.09
N THR A 167 -11.34 -8.52 10.42
CA THR A 167 -11.87 -9.77 9.86
C THR A 167 -13.30 -9.54 9.36
N GLU A 168 -13.86 -10.50 8.63
CA GLU A 168 -15.25 -10.40 8.13
C GLU A 168 -16.30 -10.25 9.25
N THR A 169 -16.00 -10.75 10.47
CA THR A 169 -16.93 -10.77 11.60
C THR A 169 -16.57 -9.78 12.70
N GLY A 170 -15.47 -9.02 12.55
CA GLY A 170 -15.03 -8.07 13.58
C GLY A 170 -13.52 -7.87 13.60
N TYR A 171 -12.92 -7.95 14.78
CA TYR A 171 -11.49 -7.70 14.98
C TYR A 171 -10.84 -8.79 15.80
N GLU A 172 -9.59 -9.08 15.47
CA GLU A 172 -8.74 -9.97 16.26
C GLU A 172 -7.51 -9.22 16.76
N LYS A 173 -7.05 -9.51 17.97
CA LYS A 173 -5.73 -9.10 18.45
C LYS A 173 -4.76 -10.25 18.29
N VAL A 174 -3.64 -9.97 17.62
CA VAL A 174 -2.59 -10.94 17.34
C VAL A 174 -1.29 -10.42 17.93
N GLU A 175 -0.57 -11.27 18.63
CA GLU A 175 0.76 -10.99 19.16
C GLU A 175 1.81 -11.62 18.24
N LEU A 176 2.80 -10.83 17.80
CA LEU A 176 3.94 -11.30 17.02
C LEU A 176 5.25 -10.97 17.73
N ALA A 177 6.25 -11.82 17.52
CA ALA A 177 7.62 -11.47 17.85
C ALA A 177 8.18 -10.50 16.82
N SER A 178 8.98 -9.53 17.26
CA SER A 178 9.82 -8.70 16.37
C SER A 178 11.09 -9.50 16.00
N PRO A 179 11.59 -9.42 14.73
CA PRO A 179 11.06 -8.63 13.62
C PRO A 179 9.84 -9.27 12.94
N CYS A 180 8.96 -8.42 12.40
CA CYS A 180 7.75 -8.87 11.71
C CYS A 180 7.35 -7.94 10.56
N VAL A 181 6.44 -8.43 9.70
CA VAL A 181 5.80 -7.65 8.63
C VAL A 181 4.33 -7.46 8.95
N VAL A 182 3.78 -6.28 8.67
CA VAL A 182 2.36 -6.00 8.81
C VAL A 182 1.81 -5.36 7.54
N THR A 183 0.62 -5.76 7.11
CA THR A 183 -0.07 -5.09 6.00
C THR A 183 -1.27 -4.29 6.51
N VAL A 184 -1.30 -3.00 6.20
CA VAL A 184 -2.21 -2.04 6.81
C VAL A 184 -3.44 -1.82 5.94
N ASN A 185 -4.62 -2.02 6.53
CA ASN A 185 -5.91 -1.62 5.98
C ASN A 185 -6.25 -0.19 6.41
N LYS A 186 -7.38 0.35 5.97
CA LYS A 186 -7.83 1.69 6.39
C LYS A 186 -8.18 1.69 7.89
N PRO A 187 -7.42 2.43 8.72
CA PRO A 187 -7.76 2.59 10.15
C PRO A 187 -8.93 3.57 10.32
N ASN A 188 -9.34 3.83 11.56
CA ASN A 188 -10.41 4.79 11.90
C ASN A 188 -9.95 6.25 11.95
N TYR A 189 -8.77 6.56 11.43
CA TYR A 189 -8.22 7.91 11.36
C TYR A 189 -7.68 8.18 9.96
N GLU A 190 -7.58 9.46 9.61
CA GLU A 190 -7.01 9.89 8.32
C GLU A 190 -5.51 10.17 8.45
N PRO A 191 -4.72 9.93 7.38
CA PRO A 191 -3.31 10.28 7.34
C PRO A 191 -3.10 11.79 7.47
N ARG A 192 -2.01 12.18 8.12
CA ARG A 192 -1.60 13.59 8.21
C ARG A 192 -1.18 14.16 6.86
N TYR A 193 -1.45 15.44 6.66
CA TYR A 193 -1.00 16.15 5.49
C TYR A 193 0.30 16.90 5.74
N PRO A 194 1.19 17.01 4.73
CA PRO A 194 2.43 17.77 4.88
C PRO A 194 2.16 19.27 4.96
N THR A 195 2.83 19.95 5.86
CA THR A 195 2.84 21.42 5.96
C THR A 195 3.86 22.02 4.99
N ILE A 196 3.76 23.33 4.71
CA ILE A 196 4.77 24.05 3.91
C ILE A 196 6.16 23.89 4.54
N LYS A 197 6.25 24.03 5.88
CA LYS A 197 7.51 23.90 6.64
C LYS A 197 8.10 22.50 6.51
N SER A 198 7.29 21.44 6.67
CA SER A 198 7.77 20.06 6.56
C SER A 198 8.17 19.69 5.12
N LYS A 199 7.45 20.18 4.10
CA LYS A 199 7.84 20.03 2.69
C LYS A 199 9.20 20.69 2.41
N MET A 200 9.45 21.90 2.94
CA MET A 200 10.74 22.57 2.78
C MET A 200 11.88 21.82 3.48
N ALA A 201 11.63 21.27 4.67
CA ALA A 201 12.61 20.42 5.37
C ALA A 201 12.88 19.13 4.61
N ALA A 202 11.85 18.43 4.13
CA ALA A 202 11.97 17.20 3.38
C ALA A 202 12.76 17.37 2.07
N ARG A 203 12.66 18.52 1.39
CA ARG A 203 13.45 18.79 0.17
C ARG A 203 14.95 18.72 0.41
N LYS A 204 15.42 19.04 1.62
CA LYS A 204 16.85 19.05 1.99
C LYS A 204 17.36 17.68 2.42
N LYS A 205 16.47 16.75 2.78
CA LYS A 205 16.87 15.38 3.16
C LYS A 205 17.31 14.61 1.93
N GLU A 206 18.36 13.82 2.05
CA GLU A 206 18.84 12.94 1.00
C GLU A 206 17.94 11.71 0.85
N ILE A 207 17.83 11.18 -0.37
CA ILE A 207 17.24 9.89 -0.67
C ILE A 207 18.37 8.98 -1.09
N THR A 208 18.56 7.90 -0.33
CA THR A 208 19.66 6.96 -0.58
C THR A 208 19.22 5.93 -1.61
N GLU A 209 19.96 5.85 -2.72
CA GLU A 209 19.73 4.82 -3.73
C GLU A 209 20.39 3.51 -3.32
N ILE A 210 19.64 2.42 -3.41
CA ILE A 210 20.08 1.07 -3.14
C ILE A 210 20.08 0.29 -4.45
N SER A 211 21.24 -0.21 -4.81
CA SER A 211 21.41 -1.00 -6.03
C SER A 211 21.29 -2.48 -5.70
N VAL A 212 20.28 -3.14 -6.26
CA VAL A 212 20.09 -4.59 -6.13
C VAL A 212 19.85 -5.20 -7.50
N GLU A 213 20.19 -6.46 -7.64
CA GLU A 213 19.88 -7.22 -8.85
C GLU A 213 18.39 -7.58 -8.85
N ILE A 214 17.67 -7.10 -9.87
CA ILE A 214 16.25 -7.34 -10.07
C ILE A 214 16.07 -8.34 -11.23
N ALA A 215 15.26 -9.38 -11.02
CA ALA A 215 14.97 -10.35 -12.07
C ALA A 215 14.21 -9.67 -13.23
N ASN A 216 14.58 -10.04 -14.46
CA ASN A 216 13.95 -9.47 -15.67
C ASN A 216 12.70 -10.23 -16.09
N GLU A 217 12.63 -11.53 -15.80
CA GLU A 217 11.53 -12.37 -16.21
C GLU A 217 10.55 -12.61 -15.06
N SER A 218 9.29 -12.23 -15.28
CA SER A 218 8.20 -12.48 -14.35
C SER A 218 7.67 -13.91 -14.53
N PRO A 219 7.43 -14.67 -13.44
CA PRO A 219 6.69 -15.94 -13.52
C PRO A 219 5.22 -15.75 -13.93
N VAL A 220 4.70 -14.51 -13.85
CA VAL A 220 3.33 -14.17 -14.25
C VAL A 220 3.38 -13.38 -15.56
N LYS A 221 2.53 -13.78 -16.53
CA LYS A 221 2.38 -13.08 -17.80
C LYS A 221 1.03 -12.38 -17.87
N GLU A 222 1.04 -11.08 -18.07
CA GLU A 222 -0.16 -10.34 -18.43
C GLU A 222 -0.63 -10.77 -19.82
N VAL A 223 -1.88 -11.24 -19.93
CA VAL A 223 -2.45 -11.70 -21.20
C VAL A 223 -3.21 -10.58 -21.88
N GLN A 224 -4.05 -9.87 -21.14
CA GLN A 224 -4.89 -8.79 -21.65
C GLN A 224 -5.41 -7.91 -20.52
N LEU A 225 -5.46 -6.61 -20.76
CA LEU A 225 -6.19 -5.64 -19.96
C LEU A 225 -7.46 -5.22 -20.68
N PHE A 226 -8.55 -5.02 -19.96
CA PHE A 226 -9.79 -4.51 -20.51
C PHE A 226 -10.54 -3.68 -19.49
N SER A 227 -11.32 -2.71 -19.96
CA SER A 227 -12.20 -1.94 -19.09
C SER A 227 -13.34 -2.82 -18.59
N PRO A 228 -13.75 -2.72 -17.31
CA PRO A 228 -14.92 -3.42 -16.84
C PRO A 228 -16.17 -2.96 -17.61
N PRO A 229 -17.18 -3.82 -17.79
CA PRO A 229 -18.40 -3.44 -18.47
C PRO A 229 -19.08 -2.26 -17.74
N LYS A 230 -19.56 -1.29 -18.52
CA LYS A 230 -20.27 -0.15 -17.96
C LYS A 230 -21.50 -0.64 -17.18
N ARG A 231 -21.66 -0.11 -15.96
CA ARG A 231 -22.84 -0.41 -15.14
C ARG A 231 -24.09 0.02 -15.89
N GLN A 232 -25.06 -0.89 -16.02
CA GLN A 232 -26.37 -0.55 -16.55
C GLN A 232 -27.14 0.30 -15.53
N ALA A 233 -27.99 1.21 -16.03
CA ALA A 233 -28.84 2.01 -15.16
C ALA A 233 -29.76 1.09 -14.34
N GLY A 234 -29.80 1.32 -13.03
CA GLY A 234 -30.68 0.60 -12.14
C GLY A 234 -32.17 0.86 -12.43
N VAL A 235 -33.03 -0.03 -11.97
CA VAL A 235 -34.49 0.13 -12.09
C VAL A 235 -34.96 1.09 -11.01
N LYS A 236 -35.68 2.15 -11.42
CA LYS A 236 -36.34 3.10 -10.52
C LYS A 236 -37.86 2.81 -10.51
N ILE A 237 -38.37 2.34 -9.38
CA ILE A 237 -39.80 2.08 -9.18
C ILE A 237 -40.43 3.35 -8.57
N LYS A 238 -41.32 4.01 -9.28
CA LYS A 238 -41.84 5.33 -8.87
C LYS A 238 -43.39 5.38 -8.73
N ALA A 239 -44.09 4.34 -9.15
CA ALA A 239 -45.54 4.32 -9.16
C ALA A 239 -46.08 3.22 -8.25
N GLY A 240 -47.09 3.54 -7.47
CA GLY A 240 -47.79 2.63 -6.55
C GLY A 240 -47.75 3.09 -5.09
N THR A 241 -48.40 2.33 -4.24
CA THR A 241 -48.31 2.48 -2.79
C THR A 241 -46.95 2.01 -2.29
N ALA A 242 -46.56 2.35 -1.07
CA ALA A 242 -45.27 1.90 -0.48
C ALA A 242 -45.18 0.36 -0.49
N GLU A 243 -46.25 -0.34 -0.22
CA GLU A 243 -46.31 -1.81 -0.21
C GLU A 243 -46.09 -2.40 -1.59
N GLU A 244 -46.74 -1.81 -2.64
CA GLU A 244 -46.55 -2.23 -4.02
C GLU A 244 -45.11 -1.99 -4.53
N ILE A 245 -44.54 -0.85 -4.18
CA ILE A 245 -43.13 -0.51 -4.54
C ILE A 245 -42.19 -1.49 -3.91
N VAL A 246 -42.36 -1.83 -2.63
CA VAL A 246 -41.55 -2.81 -1.91
C VAL A 246 -41.69 -4.21 -2.52
N ALA A 247 -42.93 -4.64 -2.80
CA ALA A 247 -43.18 -5.95 -3.42
C ALA A 247 -42.49 -6.07 -4.79
N GLN A 248 -42.59 -5.04 -5.65
CA GLN A 248 -41.88 -5.00 -6.94
C GLN A 248 -40.34 -4.99 -6.79
N ALA A 249 -39.83 -4.26 -5.79
CA ALA A 249 -38.40 -4.24 -5.53
C ALA A 249 -37.90 -5.63 -5.13
N ILE A 250 -38.58 -6.29 -4.17
CA ILE A 250 -38.24 -7.66 -3.72
C ILE A 250 -38.29 -8.64 -4.89
N GLN A 251 -39.34 -8.58 -5.71
CA GLN A 251 -39.42 -9.47 -6.87
C GLN A 251 -38.24 -9.29 -7.82
N LYS A 252 -37.88 -8.05 -8.13
CA LYS A 252 -36.69 -7.78 -8.99
C LYS A 252 -35.39 -8.22 -8.39
N MET A 253 -35.20 -8.11 -7.08
CA MET A 253 -34.04 -8.60 -6.38
C MET A 253 -33.95 -10.14 -6.41
N LEU A 254 -35.08 -10.83 -6.28
CA LEU A 254 -35.16 -12.30 -6.43
C LEU A 254 -34.83 -12.74 -7.85
N GLU A 255 -35.40 -12.05 -8.88
CA GLU A 255 -35.11 -12.29 -10.28
C GLU A 255 -33.59 -12.13 -10.58
N ALA A 256 -32.97 -11.11 -9.96
CA ALA A 256 -31.54 -10.83 -10.08
C ALA A 256 -30.66 -11.72 -9.18
N LYS A 257 -31.23 -12.63 -8.40
CA LYS A 257 -30.53 -13.52 -7.44
C LYS A 257 -29.60 -12.74 -6.49
N VAL A 258 -30.07 -11.65 -5.94
CA VAL A 258 -29.32 -10.83 -4.98
C VAL A 258 -29.35 -11.44 -3.57
N PHE A 259 -30.34 -12.29 -3.28
CA PHE A 259 -30.48 -13.12 -2.06
C PHE A 259 -31.30 -14.38 -2.35
#